data_84a2a6a42f5c3913147e4da686d6e30b
#
_entry.id   84a2a6a42f5c3913147e4da686d6e30b
#
_cell.length_a   1.000
_cell.length_b   1.000
_cell.length_c   1.000
_cell.angle_alpha   90.00
_cell.angle_beta   90.00
_cell.angle_gamma   90.00
#
_symmetry.space_group_name_H-M   'P 1'
#
loop_
_entity.id
_entity.type
_entity.pdbx_description
1 polymer ?
#
loop_
_entity_poly.entity_id
_entity_poly.type
_entity_poly.pdbx_seq_one_letter_code
_entity_poly.pdbx_strand_id
1 'polypeptide(L)'
;MTYDREKMKVLFLKEYAKSKTVSSAVTKLKISRDTVYEWFKQDPEFKQEFDDAKLAVGEGLESKAFQLIDNMVEKGDYGRPVLLITMLNAHLPERYKQTDTTNDSSKQLISEFRKMAKDKKAKSKVVEQAEDIINDSDSK
;
A
#
# COMPACT_ATOMS: atom_id res chain seq x y z
N MET A 1 -33.10 -19.73 -21.20
CA MET A 1 -31.86 -18.97 -21.36
C MET A 1 -30.67 -19.82 -21.01
N THR A 2 -29.85 -20.11 -21.95
CA THR A 2 -28.59 -20.82 -21.70
C THR A 2 -27.63 -19.84 -20.99
N TYR A 3 -27.27 -20.17 -19.75
CA TYR A 3 -26.27 -19.45 -19.00
C TYR A 3 -24.92 -19.67 -19.68
N ASP A 4 -24.43 -18.66 -20.37
CA ASP A 4 -23.14 -18.72 -21.05
C ASP A 4 -22.04 -18.37 -20.03
N ARG A 5 -21.46 -19.43 -19.46
CA ARG A 5 -20.44 -19.33 -18.42
C ARG A 5 -19.21 -18.53 -18.87
N GLU A 6 -18.78 -18.72 -20.09
CA GLU A 6 -17.60 -18.01 -20.62
C GLU A 6 -17.88 -16.52 -20.78
N LYS A 7 -19.05 -16.16 -21.28
CA LYS A 7 -19.47 -14.75 -21.32
C LYS A 7 -19.52 -14.11 -19.93
N MET A 8 -20.02 -14.85 -18.95
CA MET A 8 -20.12 -14.35 -17.57
C MET A 8 -18.73 -14.13 -16.94
N LYS A 9 -17.77 -14.99 -17.23
CA LYS A 9 -16.38 -14.81 -16.79
C LYS A 9 -15.78 -13.53 -17.36
N VAL A 10 -15.95 -13.29 -18.66
CA VAL A 10 -15.46 -12.06 -19.31
C VAL A 10 -16.15 -10.82 -18.73
N LEU A 11 -17.46 -10.87 -18.52
CA LEU A 11 -18.20 -9.77 -17.89
C LEU A 11 -17.74 -9.51 -16.47
N PHE A 12 -17.45 -10.57 -15.71
CA PHE A 12 -16.93 -10.47 -14.35
C PHE A 12 -15.57 -9.74 -14.32
N LEU A 13 -14.64 -10.11 -15.18
CA LEU A 13 -13.34 -9.44 -15.25
C LEU A 13 -13.48 -7.95 -15.62
N LYS A 14 -14.33 -7.62 -16.57
CA LYS A 14 -14.63 -6.23 -16.95
C LYS A 14 -15.22 -5.44 -15.80
N GLU A 15 -16.17 -6.03 -15.10
CA GLU A 15 -16.83 -5.37 -13.98
C GLU A 15 -15.88 -5.24 -12.78
N TYR A 16 -15.04 -6.24 -12.53
CA TYR A 16 -14.01 -6.19 -11.50
C TYR A 16 -13.00 -5.05 -11.77
N ALA A 17 -12.55 -4.89 -13.01
CA ALA A 17 -11.65 -3.80 -13.39
C ALA A 17 -12.25 -2.41 -13.10
N LYS A 18 -13.55 -2.26 -13.23
CA LYS A 18 -14.27 -1.01 -12.92
C LYS A 18 -14.52 -0.80 -11.44
N SER A 19 -15.06 -1.83 -10.79
CA SER A 19 -15.48 -1.75 -9.38
C SER A 19 -14.35 -1.99 -8.39
N LYS A 20 -13.26 -2.62 -8.83
CA LYS A 20 -12.05 -2.95 -8.05
C LYS A 20 -12.27 -3.89 -6.88
N THR A 21 -13.47 -4.43 -6.72
CA THR A 21 -13.80 -5.41 -5.68
C THR A 21 -14.66 -6.53 -6.25
N VAL A 22 -14.40 -7.76 -5.77
CA VAL A 22 -15.19 -8.94 -6.14
C VAL A 22 -16.64 -8.76 -5.71
N SER A 23 -16.89 -8.26 -4.51
CA SER A 23 -18.25 -8.06 -3.97
C SER A 23 -19.11 -7.18 -4.87
N SER A 24 -18.57 -6.06 -5.33
CA SER A 24 -19.29 -5.15 -6.22
C SER A 24 -19.55 -5.78 -7.59
N ALA A 25 -18.55 -6.47 -8.15
CA ALA A 25 -18.68 -7.14 -9.45
C ALA A 25 -19.76 -8.22 -9.44
N VAL A 26 -19.77 -9.09 -8.43
CA VAL A 26 -20.78 -10.17 -8.32
C VAL A 26 -22.18 -9.62 -8.09
N THR A 27 -22.30 -8.57 -7.30
CA THR A 27 -23.60 -7.90 -7.04
C THR A 27 -24.19 -7.32 -8.34
N LYS A 28 -23.38 -6.65 -9.14
CA LYS A 28 -23.84 -6.08 -10.42
C LYS A 28 -24.24 -7.16 -11.42
N LEU A 29 -23.51 -8.25 -11.47
CA LEU A 29 -23.80 -9.38 -12.37
C LEU A 29 -24.86 -10.33 -11.84
N LYS A 30 -25.33 -10.14 -10.62
CA LYS A 30 -26.32 -10.99 -9.94
C LYS A 30 -25.89 -12.46 -9.86
N ILE A 31 -24.61 -12.69 -9.60
CA ILE A 31 -24.02 -14.00 -9.34
C ILE A 31 -23.53 -14.09 -7.90
N SER A 32 -23.29 -15.30 -7.41
CA SER A 32 -22.74 -15.49 -6.06
C SER A 32 -21.21 -15.44 -6.08
N ARG A 33 -20.62 -15.08 -4.94
CA ARG A 33 -19.17 -15.16 -4.75
C ARG A 33 -18.67 -16.59 -4.89
N ASP A 34 -19.41 -17.54 -4.38
CA ASP A 34 -19.07 -18.97 -4.45
C ASP A 34 -18.95 -19.45 -5.89
N THR A 35 -19.82 -18.99 -6.79
CA THR A 35 -19.73 -19.27 -8.22
C THR A 35 -18.38 -18.83 -8.81
N VAL A 36 -17.94 -17.64 -8.47
CA VAL A 36 -16.64 -17.12 -8.94
C VAL A 36 -15.48 -17.93 -8.38
N TYR A 37 -15.51 -18.28 -7.10
CA TYR A 37 -14.46 -19.10 -6.48
C TYR A 37 -14.44 -20.54 -7.03
N GLU A 38 -15.58 -21.09 -7.41
CA GLU A 38 -15.63 -22.36 -8.15
C GLU A 38 -14.98 -22.25 -9.53
N TRP A 39 -15.22 -21.16 -10.25
CA TRP A 39 -14.55 -20.92 -11.52
C TRP A 39 -13.03 -20.86 -11.36
N PHE A 40 -12.54 -20.22 -10.32
CA PHE A 40 -11.09 -20.18 -10.04
C PHE A 40 -10.49 -21.58 -9.80
N LYS A 41 -11.26 -22.47 -9.17
CA LYS A 41 -10.82 -23.84 -8.91
C LYS A 41 -10.84 -24.70 -10.19
N GLN A 42 -11.84 -24.49 -11.03
CA GLN A 42 -12.07 -25.32 -12.21
C GLN A 42 -11.29 -24.84 -13.44
N ASP A 43 -10.94 -23.56 -13.47
CA ASP A 43 -10.31 -22.93 -14.63
C ASP A 43 -9.09 -22.12 -14.18
N PRO A 44 -7.88 -22.72 -14.29
CA PRO A 44 -6.64 -22.04 -13.92
C PRO A 44 -6.32 -20.84 -14.82
N GLU A 45 -6.71 -20.84 -16.08
CA GLU A 45 -6.51 -19.73 -16.99
C GLU A 45 -7.33 -18.51 -16.55
N PHE A 46 -8.58 -18.70 -16.25
CA PHE A 46 -9.45 -17.66 -15.71
C PHE A 46 -8.93 -17.12 -14.38
N LYS A 47 -8.39 -17.98 -13.52
CA LYS A 47 -7.75 -17.58 -12.28
C LYS A 47 -6.55 -16.68 -12.54
N GLN A 48 -5.73 -17.01 -13.52
CA GLN A 48 -4.57 -16.20 -13.93
C GLN A 48 -5.00 -14.84 -14.46
N GLU A 49 -6.00 -14.81 -15.34
CA GLU A 49 -6.57 -13.54 -15.85
C GLU A 49 -7.11 -12.64 -14.74
N PHE A 50 -7.72 -13.24 -13.74
CA PHE A 50 -8.17 -12.51 -12.55
C PHE A 50 -6.99 -11.97 -11.72
N ASP A 51 -5.96 -12.77 -11.51
CA ASP A 51 -4.77 -12.34 -10.77
C ASP A 51 -4.05 -11.19 -11.49
N ASP A 52 -3.98 -11.24 -12.82
CA ASP A 52 -3.44 -10.16 -13.65
C ASP A 52 -4.29 -8.88 -13.54
N ALA A 53 -5.61 -9.02 -13.59
CA ALA A 53 -6.54 -7.90 -13.40
C ALA A 53 -6.42 -7.30 -11.99
N LYS A 54 -6.25 -8.13 -10.98
CA LYS A 54 -6.03 -7.72 -9.59
C LYS A 54 -4.73 -6.93 -9.44
N LEU A 55 -3.66 -7.39 -10.08
CA LEU A 55 -2.38 -6.70 -10.09
C LEU A 55 -2.51 -5.33 -10.78
N ALA A 56 -3.17 -5.26 -11.93
CA ALA A 56 -3.39 -4.01 -12.67
C ALA A 56 -4.19 -2.98 -11.84
N VAL A 57 -5.19 -3.42 -11.08
CA VAL A 57 -5.94 -2.55 -10.15
C VAL A 57 -5.02 -2.02 -9.05
N GLY A 58 -4.17 -2.88 -8.48
CA GLY A 58 -3.19 -2.49 -7.47
C GLY A 58 -2.18 -1.46 -7.99
N GLU A 59 -1.64 -1.68 -9.17
CA GLU A 59 -0.69 -0.76 -9.82
C GLU A 59 -1.34 0.60 -10.15
N GLY A 60 -2.61 0.60 -10.55
CA GLY A 60 -3.37 1.84 -10.74
C GLY A 60 -3.54 2.64 -9.45
N LEU A 61 -3.75 1.96 -8.33
CA LEU A 61 -3.78 2.59 -7.01
C LEU A 61 -2.41 3.12 -6.58
N GLU A 62 -1.35 2.37 -6.85
CA GLU A 62 0.04 2.77 -6.58
C GLU A 62 0.39 4.05 -7.34
N SER A 63 0.02 4.13 -8.62
CA SER A 63 0.20 5.33 -9.44
C SER A 63 -0.52 6.55 -8.85
N LYS A 64 -1.76 6.38 -8.41
CA LYS A 64 -2.52 7.44 -7.73
C LYS A 64 -1.88 7.85 -6.40
N ALA A 65 -1.31 6.89 -5.68
CA ALA A 65 -0.59 7.14 -4.44
C ALA A 65 0.61 8.06 -4.67
N PHE A 66 1.42 7.79 -5.68
CA PHE A 66 2.55 8.63 -6.04
C PHE A 66 2.11 10.05 -6.45
N GLN A 67 1.06 10.16 -7.25
CA GLN A 67 0.50 11.47 -7.61
C GLN A 67 0.03 12.27 -6.39
N LEU A 68 -0.61 11.60 -5.44
CA LEU A 68 -1.04 12.23 -4.19
C LEU A 68 0.14 12.70 -3.35
N ILE A 69 1.19 11.89 -3.24
CA ILE A 69 2.42 12.24 -2.51
C ILE A 69 3.08 13.47 -3.15
N ASP A 70 3.20 13.51 -4.46
CA ASP A 70 3.75 14.65 -5.19
C ASP A 70 2.93 15.93 -4.93
N ASN A 71 1.61 15.84 -5.00
CA ASN A 71 0.72 16.95 -4.68
C ASN A 71 0.83 17.42 -3.22
N MET A 72 0.97 16.50 -2.29
CA MET A 72 1.17 16.81 -0.87
C MET A 72 2.48 17.55 -0.64
N VAL A 73 3.54 17.13 -1.30
CA VAL A 73 4.86 17.77 -1.21
C VAL A 73 4.79 19.20 -1.79
N GLU A 74 4.17 19.39 -2.95
CA GLU A 74 4.03 20.71 -3.57
C GLU A 74 3.20 21.68 -2.73
N LYS A 75 2.11 21.22 -2.13
CA LYS A 75 1.19 22.04 -1.36
C LYS A 75 1.56 22.19 0.11
N GLY A 76 2.53 21.42 0.59
CA GLY A 76 2.87 21.35 2.01
C GLY A 76 1.74 20.81 2.90
N ASP A 77 0.77 20.14 2.29
CA ASP A 77 -0.35 19.53 2.99
C ASP A 77 -0.08 18.04 3.18
N TYR A 78 0.36 17.70 4.36
CA TYR A 78 0.61 16.31 4.77
C TYR A 78 -0.65 15.68 5.38
N GLY A 79 -1.76 15.74 4.65
CA GLY A 79 -3.03 15.13 5.07
C GLY A 79 -2.88 13.66 5.47
N ARG A 80 -3.97 13.04 5.88
CA ARG A 80 -3.95 11.68 6.44
C ARG A 80 -3.93 10.60 5.34
N PRO A 81 -2.79 10.00 5.01
CA PRO A 81 -2.72 8.97 3.96
C PRO A 81 -3.20 7.58 4.42
N VAL A 82 -3.89 7.48 5.56
CA VAL A 82 -4.30 6.21 6.17
C VAL A 82 -5.16 5.38 5.22
N LEU A 83 -6.13 6.00 4.55
CA LEU A 83 -7.00 5.32 3.59
C LEU A 83 -6.19 4.75 2.42
N LEU A 84 -5.25 5.52 1.91
CA LEU A 84 -4.38 5.11 0.82
C LEU A 84 -3.50 3.91 1.21
N ILE A 85 -2.87 3.97 2.39
CA ILE A 85 -2.08 2.87 2.95
C ILE A 85 -2.95 1.62 3.10
N THR A 86 -4.16 1.77 3.63
CA THR A 86 -5.11 0.67 3.79
C THR A 86 -5.47 0.03 2.45
N MET A 87 -5.73 0.83 1.42
CA MET A 87 -6.04 0.33 0.09
C MET A 87 -4.84 -0.35 -0.58
N LEU A 88 -3.65 0.19 -0.45
CA LEU A 88 -2.42 -0.44 -0.95
C LEU A 88 -2.16 -1.79 -0.27
N ASN A 89 -2.34 -1.88 1.03
CA ASN A 89 -2.22 -3.13 1.78
C ASN A 89 -3.26 -4.17 1.33
N ALA A 90 -4.47 -3.74 0.98
CA ALA A 90 -5.53 -4.62 0.52
C ALA A 90 -5.31 -5.14 -0.90
N HIS A 91 -4.81 -4.30 -1.81
CA HIS A 91 -4.64 -4.62 -3.23
C HIS A 91 -3.26 -5.16 -3.60
N LEU A 92 -2.23 -4.72 -2.90
CA LEU A 92 -0.85 -5.14 -3.10
C LEU A 92 -0.23 -5.64 -1.78
N PRO A 93 -0.80 -6.68 -1.14
CA PRO A 93 -0.34 -7.13 0.16
C PRO A 93 1.10 -7.63 0.17
N GLU A 94 1.58 -8.17 -0.94
CA GLU A 94 2.95 -8.66 -1.07
C GLU A 94 3.99 -7.54 -1.00
N ARG A 95 3.61 -6.32 -1.42
CA ARG A 95 4.50 -5.14 -1.40
C ARG A 95 4.38 -4.33 -0.13
N TYR A 96 3.18 -4.18 0.42
CA TYR A 96 2.90 -3.20 1.47
C TYR A 96 2.43 -3.79 2.79
N LYS A 97 1.86 -5.00 2.79
CA LYS A 97 1.43 -5.63 4.03
C LYS A 97 2.64 -6.13 4.81
N GLN A 98 2.79 -5.64 6.01
CA GLN A 98 3.75 -6.20 6.95
C GLN A 98 3.27 -7.59 7.37
N THR A 99 3.99 -8.62 6.95
CA THR A 99 3.77 -9.98 7.42
C THR A 99 4.43 -10.16 8.79
N ASP A 100 3.85 -10.99 9.64
CA ASP A 100 4.37 -11.25 10.98
C ASP A 100 5.80 -11.82 10.97
N THR A 101 6.22 -12.42 9.86
CA THR A 101 7.58 -12.89 9.63
C THR A 101 8.61 -11.77 9.43
N THR A 102 8.17 -10.57 9.01
CA THR A 102 9.03 -9.39 8.89
C THR A 102 9.06 -8.54 10.17
N ASN A 103 8.32 -8.97 11.19
CA ASN A 103 8.21 -8.23 12.44
C ASN A 103 9.58 -8.00 13.11
N ASP A 104 10.49 -8.98 13.03
CA ASP A 104 11.84 -8.84 13.57
C ASP A 104 12.70 -7.87 12.75
N SER A 105 12.62 -7.95 11.41
CA SER A 105 13.36 -7.02 10.53
C SER A 105 12.83 -5.60 10.65
N SER A 106 11.50 -5.43 10.73
CA SER A 106 10.86 -4.13 10.92
C SER A 106 11.18 -3.53 12.29
N LYS A 107 11.18 -4.35 13.34
CA LYS A 107 11.58 -3.93 14.68
C LYS A 107 13.05 -3.52 14.73
N GLN A 108 13.93 -4.23 14.05
CA GLN A 108 15.34 -3.89 13.91
C GLN A 108 15.52 -2.56 13.19
N LEU A 109 14.81 -2.35 12.06
CA LEU A 109 14.82 -1.09 11.31
C LEU A 109 14.35 0.08 12.17
N ILE A 110 13.24 -0.07 12.87
CA ILE A 110 12.71 0.96 13.78
C ILE A 110 13.71 1.24 14.91
N SER A 111 14.34 0.19 15.45
CA SER A 111 15.38 0.33 16.47
C SER A 111 16.59 1.09 15.96
N GLU A 112 17.05 0.80 14.74
CA GLU A 112 18.15 1.52 14.08
C GLU A 112 17.82 2.99 13.82
N PHE A 113 16.62 3.29 13.32
CA PHE A 113 16.13 4.66 13.15
C PHE A 113 16.09 5.43 14.46
N ARG A 114 15.65 4.79 15.54
CA ARG A 114 15.63 5.40 16.88
C ARG A 114 17.04 5.68 17.38
N LYS A 115 17.99 4.77 17.16
CA LYS A 115 19.41 4.98 17.49
C LYS A 115 19.99 6.15 16.72
N MET A 116 19.77 6.21 15.40
CA MET A 116 20.22 7.33 14.57
C MET A 116 19.64 8.66 15.03
N ALA A 117 18.36 8.70 15.41
CA ALA A 117 17.71 9.90 15.92
C ALA A 117 18.31 10.34 17.28
N LYS A 118 18.63 9.40 18.16
CA LYS A 118 19.31 9.67 19.44
C LYS A 118 20.72 10.16 19.23
N ASP A 119 21.49 9.55 18.34
CA ASP A 119 22.86 9.95 18.01
C ASP A 119 22.90 11.34 17.38
N LYS A 120 21.95 11.66 16.51
CA LYS A 120 21.79 12.98 15.92
C LYS A 120 21.45 14.05 16.97
N LYS A 121 20.60 13.70 17.93
CA LYS A 121 20.24 14.56 19.06
C LYS A 121 21.40 14.76 20.03
N ALA A 122 22.18 13.71 20.32
CA ALA A 122 23.37 13.76 21.14
C ALA A 122 24.47 14.61 20.48
N LYS A 123 24.73 14.44 19.19
CA LYS A 123 25.65 15.28 18.41
C LYS A 123 25.23 16.74 18.39
N SER A 124 23.95 17.03 18.23
CA SER A 124 23.36 18.35 18.28
C SER A 124 23.60 19.05 19.64
N LYS A 125 23.39 18.32 20.75
CA LYS A 125 23.67 18.80 22.11
C LYS A 125 25.14 19.07 22.35
N VAL A 126 26.03 18.21 21.86
CA VAL A 126 27.50 18.40 22.00
C VAL A 126 27.95 19.65 21.23
N VAL A 127 27.41 19.87 20.04
CA VAL A 127 27.71 21.09 19.26
C VAL A 127 27.18 22.34 19.95
N GLU A 128 26.00 22.34 20.53
CA GLU A 128 25.44 23.44 21.31
C GLU A 128 26.30 23.75 22.54
N GLN A 129 26.73 22.73 23.29
CA GLN A 129 27.62 22.91 24.45
C GLN A 129 29.00 23.44 24.04
N ALA A 130 29.53 23.01 22.92
CA ALA A 130 30.80 23.51 22.39
C ALA A 130 30.68 24.98 21.97
N GLU A 131 29.60 25.41 21.35
CA GLU A 131 29.29 26.78 21.00
C GLU A 131 29.13 27.66 22.23
N ASP A 132 28.47 27.20 23.27
CA ASP A 132 28.35 27.92 24.56
C ASP A 132 29.72 28.13 25.25
N ILE A 133 30.60 27.15 25.20
CA ILE A 133 31.99 27.26 25.73
C ILE A 133 32.80 28.27 24.93
N ILE A 134 32.69 28.31 23.61
CA ILE A 134 33.38 29.26 22.74
C ILE A 134 32.89 30.67 22.99
N ASN A 135 31.58 30.87 23.15
CA ASN A 135 30.97 32.17 23.45
C ASN A 135 31.39 32.70 24.84
N ASP A 136 31.50 31.83 25.83
CA ASP A 136 32.00 32.21 27.16
C ASP A 136 33.48 32.61 27.16
N SER A 137 34.31 32.02 26.30
CA SER A 137 35.74 32.40 26.17
C SER A 137 35.93 33.70 25.42
N ASP A 138 35.03 34.15 24.55
CA ASP A 138 35.07 35.41 23.82
C ASP A 138 34.58 36.61 24.67
N SER A 139 33.91 36.38 25.80
CA SER A 139 33.40 37.42 26.69
C SER A 139 34.42 37.90 27.74
N LYS A 140 35.62 37.39 27.72
CA LYS A 140 36.77 37.86 28.52
C LYS A 140 37.78 38.58 27.64
#